data_d225e483046997d14d7e0a93e3a2c700
#
_entry.id   d225e483046997d14d7e0a93e3a2c700
#
_cell.length_a   1.000
_cell.length_b   1.000
_cell.length_c   1.000
_cell.angle_alpha   90.00
_cell.angle_beta   90.00
_cell.angle_gamma   90.00
#
_symmetry.space_group_name_H-M   'P 1'
#
loop_
_entity.id
_entity.type
_entity.pdbx_description
1 polymer ?
#
loop_
_entity_poly.entity_id
_entity_poly.type
_entity_poly.pdbx_seq_one_letter_code
_entity_poly.pdbx_strand_id
1 'polypeptide(L)'
;VPIFSFERTVPLPLDEAWRRLTEWPRHGDVVPLTRITVVTPAPTREGTRFVARSGLGPLSFNDPMEVTVWHPPVDDEPGLCRLEKHGRIVLGWTEIEVRPGPGGRARVVWREELRVRLLPRFFDGVVERTSRAVFGRAVNRLLRRA
;
A
#
# COMPACT_ATOMS: atom_id res chain seq x y z
N VAL A 1 11.08 -13.92 -6.85
CA VAL A 1 10.43 -12.98 -5.92
C VAL A 1 9.27 -12.28 -6.63
N PRO A 2 8.02 -12.42 -6.14
CA PRO A 2 6.88 -11.81 -6.81
C PRO A 2 6.96 -10.29 -6.76
N ILE A 3 6.94 -9.67 -7.93
CA ILE A 3 6.82 -8.23 -8.09
C ILE A 3 5.61 -7.98 -8.96
N PHE A 4 4.72 -7.11 -8.52
CA PHE A 4 3.56 -6.74 -9.31
C PHE A 4 3.36 -5.23 -9.31
N SER A 5 2.69 -4.75 -10.34
CA SER A 5 2.31 -3.35 -10.43
C SER A 5 0.96 -3.21 -11.10
N PHE A 6 0.27 -2.16 -10.79
CA PHE A 6 -0.96 -1.77 -11.47
C PHE A 6 -1.11 -0.26 -11.44
N GLU A 7 -1.92 0.26 -12.36
CA GLU A 7 -2.18 1.68 -12.49
C GLU A 7 -3.69 1.92 -12.47
N ARG A 8 -4.08 3.09 -11.95
CA ARG A 8 -5.45 3.57 -11.97
C ARG A 8 -5.47 5.05 -12.30
N THR A 9 -6.39 5.46 -13.16
CA THR A 9 -6.67 6.88 -13.40
C THR A 9 -8.00 7.19 -12.74
N VAL A 10 -8.03 8.18 -11.86
CA VAL A 10 -9.20 8.50 -11.06
C VAL A 10 -9.58 9.97 -11.17
N PRO A 11 -10.89 10.31 -11.10
CA PRO A 11 -11.34 11.70 -11.20
C PRO A 11 -11.20 12.44 -9.88
N LEU A 12 -9.99 12.47 -9.34
CA LEU A 12 -9.65 13.13 -8.09
C LEU A 12 -8.45 14.03 -8.29
N PRO A 13 -8.35 15.16 -7.56
CA PRO A 13 -7.11 15.94 -7.52
C PRO A 13 -5.96 15.12 -6.94
N LEU A 14 -4.72 15.50 -7.27
CA LEU A 14 -3.52 14.81 -6.81
C LEU A 14 -3.46 14.66 -5.29
N ASP A 15 -3.68 15.75 -4.58
CA ASP A 15 -3.60 15.76 -3.12
C ASP A 15 -4.66 14.87 -2.47
N GLU A 16 -5.86 14.84 -3.02
CA GLU A 16 -6.94 13.99 -2.49
C GLU A 16 -6.65 12.51 -2.73
N ALA A 17 -6.17 12.15 -3.92
CA ALA A 17 -5.77 10.77 -4.20
C ALA A 17 -4.63 10.33 -3.27
N TRP A 18 -3.64 11.20 -3.08
CA TRP A 18 -2.54 10.95 -2.16
C TRP A 18 -3.03 10.72 -0.73
N ARG A 19 -3.89 11.62 -0.25
CA ARG A 19 -4.43 11.53 1.10
C ARG A 19 -5.16 10.21 1.33
N ARG A 20 -6.01 9.82 0.40
CA ARG A 20 -6.78 8.56 0.53
C ARG A 20 -5.89 7.33 0.55
N LEU A 21 -4.79 7.35 -0.18
CA LEU A 21 -3.88 6.21 -0.27
C LEU A 21 -2.91 6.13 0.91
N THR A 22 -2.71 7.22 1.64
CA THR A 22 -1.75 7.28 2.73
C THR A 22 -2.38 7.40 4.12
N GLU A 23 -3.69 7.27 4.24
CA GLU A 23 -4.39 7.13 5.51
C GLU A 23 -4.32 5.66 5.93
N TRP A 24 -3.25 5.29 6.60
CA TRP A 24 -2.93 3.90 6.91
C TRP A 24 -4.05 3.12 7.60
N PRO A 25 -4.75 3.65 8.62
CA PRO A 25 -5.84 2.88 9.26
C PRO A 25 -6.94 2.45 8.29
N ARG A 26 -7.20 3.22 7.25
CA ARG A 26 -8.22 2.89 6.25
C ARG A 26 -7.86 1.67 5.40
N HIS A 27 -6.57 1.36 5.28
CA HIS A 27 -6.14 0.14 4.59
C HIS A 27 -6.70 -1.11 5.29
N GLY A 28 -6.82 -1.06 6.61
CA GLY A 28 -7.44 -2.15 7.36
C GLY A 28 -8.92 -2.34 7.04
N ASP A 29 -9.61 -1.28 6.60
CA ASP A 29 -11.02 -1.36 6.24
C ASP A 29 -11.24 -2.04 4.88
N VAL A 30 -10.25 -2.02 4.02
CA VAL A 30 -10.38 -2.49 2.62
C VAL A 30 -9.59 -3.75 2.32
N VAL A 31 -8.61 -4.10 3.15
CA VAL A 31 -7.88 -5.37 3.04
C VAL A 31 -8.53 -6.38 3.98
N PRO A 32 -8.97 -7.54 3.47
CA PRO A 32 -9.67 -8.51 4.30
C PRO A 32 -8.88 -8.97 5.52
N LEU A 33 -9.56 -9.15 6.64
CA LEU A 33 -9.01 -9.69 7.89
C LEU A 33 -7.78 -8.95 8.40
N THR A 34 -7.70 -7.64 8.14
CA THR A 34 -6.53 -6.83 8.47
C THR A 34 -6.92 -5.63 9.33
N ARG A 35 -6.11 -5.38 10.34
CA ARG A 35 -6.22 -4.19 11.20
C ARG A 35 -4.89 -3.45 11.19
N ILE A 36 -4.93 -2.14 11.00
CA ILE A 36 -3.74 -1.29 10.97
C ILE A 36 -3.65 -0.50 12.28
N THR A 37 -2.49 -0.56 12.91
CA THR A 37 -2.17 0.27 14.09
C THR A 37 -0.95 1.11 13.76
N VAL A 38 -1.10 2.44 13.82
CA VAL A 38 0.01 3.37 13.62
C VAL A 38 0.75 3.52 14.94
N VAL A 39 2.05 3.25 14.93
CA VAL A 39 2.87 3.19 16.14
C VAL A 39 3.51 4.54 16.46
N THR A 40 3.90 5.30 15.43
CA THR A 40 4.56 6.60 15.60
C THR A 40 3.54 7.73 15.59
N PRO A 41 3.86 8.89 16.22
CA PRO A 41 2.95 10.03 16.22
C PRO A 41 2.66 10.56 14.82
N ALA A 42 1.44 11.04 14.62
CA ALA A 42 1.06 11.79 13.41
C ALA A 42 1.78 13.14 13.37
N PRO A 43 1.94 13.75 12.19
CA PRO A 43 1.53 13.28 10.87
C PRO A 43 2.49 12.26 10.28
N THR A 44 2.05 11.60 9.19
CA THR A 44 2.92 10.68 8.45
C THR A 44 4.10 11.42 7.84
N ARG A 45 5.27 10.80 7.93
CA ARG A 45 6.54 11.33 7.41
C ARG A 45 7.51 10.17 7.22
N GLU A 46 8.69 10.46 6.70
CA GLU A 46 9.76 9.48 6.69
C GLU A 46 10.05 8.99 8.11
N GLY A 47 10.11 7.68 8.29
CA GLY A 47 10.28 7.06 9.59
C GLY A 47 8.98 6.67 10.28
N THR A 48 7.82 7.04 9.74
CA THR A 48 6.53 6.60 10.28
C THR A 48 6.44 5.08 10.23
N ARG A 49 5.98 4.48 11.33
CA ARG A 49 5.82 3.03 11.46
C ARG A 49 4.39 2.67 11.78
N PHE A 50 3.93 1.59 11.18
CA PHE A 50 2.64 1.01 11.48
C PHE A 50 2.70 -0.51 11.32
N VAL A 51 1.74 -1.19 11.94
CA VAL A 51 1.66 -2.65 11.91
C VAL A 51 0.31 -3.05 11.33
N ALA A 52 0.36 -3.89 10.30
CA ALA A 52 -0.83 -4.55 9.79
C ALA A 52 -0.91 -5.93 10.44
N ARG A 53 -1.99 -6.18 11.19
CA ARG A 53 -2.25 -7.49 11.74
C ARG A 53 -3.29 -8.18 10.87
N SER A 54 -2.91 -9.29 10.28
CA SER A 54 -3.76 -10.04 9.35
C SER A 54 -4.03 -11.44 9.87
N GLY A 55 -5.25 -11.95 9.62
CA GLY A 55 -5.65 -13.29 9.98
C GLY A 55 -6.71 -13.32 11.07
N LEU A 56 -7.00 -14.53 11.55
CA LEU A 56 -8.00 -14.80 12.57
C LEU A 56 -7.38 -15.55 13.74
N GLY A 57 -7.53 -15.01 14.95
CA GLY A 57 -7.12 -15.67 16.19
C GLY A 57 -5.68 -16.13 16.16
N PRO A 58 -5.41 -17.43 16.44
CA PRO A 58 -4.04 -17.94 16.44
C PRO A 58 -3.40 -18.03 15.06
N LEU A 59 -4.20 -17.92 14.00
CA LEU A 59 -3.69 -17.91 12.61
C LEU A 59 -3.49 -16.49 12.12
N SER A 60 -3.09 -15.59 12.98
CA SER A 60 -2.81 -14.21 12.62
C SER A 60 -1.31 -13.92 12.72
N PHE A 61 -0.87 -12.91 11.97
CA PHE A 61 0.52 -12.46 11.99
C PHE A 61 0.60 -10.95 11.88
N ASN A 62 1.71 -10.40 12.34
CA ASN A 62 1.99 -8.98 12.26
C ASN A 62 2.89 -8.70 11.06
N ASP A 63 2.55 -7.65 10.34
CA ASP A 63 3.32 -7.15 9.21
C ASP A 63 3.71 -5.71 9.50
N PRO A 64 4.84 -5.50 10.22
CA PRO A 64 5.30 -4.15 10.52
C PRO A 64 5.93 -3.50 9.29
N MET A 65 5.60 -2.23 9.09
CA MET A 65 6.05 -1.46 7.94
C MET A 65 6.59 -0.11 8.38
N GLU A 66 7.50 0.43 7.59
CA GLU A 66 8.08 1.75 7.81
C GLU A 66 8.04 2.56 6.53
N VAL A 67 7.68 3.83 6.64
CA VAL A 67 7.77 4.79 5.54
C VAL A 67 9.23 5.19 5.37
N THR A 68 9.84 4.77 4.28
CA THR A 68 11.26 5.06 4.00
C THR A 68 11.45 6.20 3.01
N VAL A 69 10.43 6.49 2.19
CA VAL A 69 10.40 7.65 1.30
C VAL A 69 9.04 8.32 1.45
N TRP A 70 9.05 9.62 1.68
CA TRP A 70 7.83 10.42 1.84
C TRP A 70 7.98 11.73 1.11
N HIS A 71 7.45 11.77 -0.12
CA HIS A 71 7.44 12.97 -0.96
C HIS A 71 6.01 13.22 -1.45
N PRO A 72 5.19 13.96 -0.67
CA PRO A 72 3.84 14.30 -1.10
C PRO A 72 3.85 15.10 -2.40
N PRO A 73 2.80 15.00 -3.22
CA PRO A 73 2.72 15.82 -4.42
C PRO A 73 2.63 17.29 -4.06
N VAL A 74 3.38 18.13 -4.81
CA VAL A 74 3.38 19.58 -4.65
C VAL A 74 3.09 20.18 -6.01
N ASP A 75 2.04 20.98 -6.11
CA ASP A 75 1.53 21.51 -7.35
C ASP A 75 1.27 20.38 -8.35
N ASP A 76 1.90 20.38 -9.53
CA ASP A 76 1.74 19.31 -10.53
C ASP A 76 2.88 18.28 -10.49
N GLU A 77 3.71 18.30 -9.44
CA GLU A 77 4.78 17.34 -9.30
C GLU A 77 4.27 16.02 -8.70
N PRO A 78 4.74 14.87 -9.22
CA PRO A 78 4.31 13.58 -8.67
C PRO A 78 4.71 13.40 -7.21
N GLY A 79 3.86 12.71 -6.45
CA GLY A 79 4.17 12.27 -5.10
C GLY A 79 4.64 10.82 -5.10
N LEU A 80 5.53 10.48 -4.19
CA LEU A 80 6.05 9.13 -4.01
C LEU A 80 6.13 8.77 -2.54
N CYS A 81 5.56 7.63 -2.18
CA CYS A 81 5.70 7.03 -0.86
C CYS A 81 6.25 5.62 -1.02
N ARG A 82 7.28 5.28 -0.25
CA ARG A 82 7.80 3.93 -0.22
C ARG A 82 7.66 3.38 1.19
N LEU A 83 7.15 2.16 1.27
CA LEU A 83 7.03 1.40 2.51
C LEU A 83 7.95 0.20 2.43
N GLU A 84 8.67 -0.07 3.50
CA GLU A 84 9.46 -1.30 3.62
C GLU A 84 8.90 -2.15 4.75
N LYS A 85 8.83 -3.44 4.50
CA LYS A 85 8.34 -4.42 5.46
C LYS A 85 9.48 -4.90 6.33
N HIS A 86 9.26 -4.88 7.63
CA HIS A 86 10.27 -5.29 8.62
C HIS A 86 9.87 -6.55 9.40
N GLY A 87 8.87 -7.26 8.89
CA GLY A 87 8.38 -8.47 9.54
C GLY A 87 9.25 -9.69 9.28
N ARG A 88 8.84 -10.81 9.89
CA ARG A 88 9.53 -12.09 9.74
C ARG A 88 8.83 -13.00 8.75
N ILE A 89 7.56 -12.77 8.51
CA ILE A 89 6.71 -13.65 7.68
C ILE A 89 6.55 -13.05 6.29
N VAL A 90 6.15 -11.78 6.21
CA VAL A 90 5.97 -11.07 4.95
C VAL A 90 7.10 -10.06 4.82
N LEU A 91 7.79 -10.13 3.68
CA LEU A 91 8.94 -9.29 3.38
C LEU A 91 8.71 -8.55 2.06
N GLY A 92 9.43 -7.47 1.86
CA GLY A 92 9.39 -6.71 0.62
C GLY A 92 9.15 -5.23 0.84
N TRP A 93 8.60 -4.59 -0.18
CA TRP A 93 8.37 -3.15 -0.18
C TRP A 93 7.17 -2.81 -1.05
N THR A 94 6.60 -1.63 -0.81
CA THR A 94 5.50 -1.07 -1.60
C THR A 94 5.87 0.35 -1.99
N GLU A 95 5.65 0.71 -3.26
CA GLU A 95 5.75 2.08 -3.73
C GLU A 95 4.40 2.56 -4.23
N ILE A 96 3.99 3.72 -3.73
CA ILE A 96 2.76 4.38 -4.14
C ILE A 96 3.16 5.69 -4.80
N GLU A 97 2.85 5.82 -6.08
CA GLU A 97 3.14 7.05 -6.84
C GLU A 97 1.83 7.66 -7.32
N VAL A 98 1.68 8.96 -7.15
CA VAL A 98 0.52 9.70 -7.63
C VAL A 98 1.02 10.80 -8.55
N ARG A 99 0.57 10.78 -9.80
CA ARG A 99 1.00 11.72 -10.85
C ARG A 99 -0.19 12.45 -11.47
N PRO A 100 0.05 13.61 -12.10
CA PRO A 100 -0.97 14.23 -12.92
C PRO A 100 -1.36 13.32 -14.09
N GLY A 101 -2.66 13.17 -14.30
CA GLY A 101 -3.21 12.47 -15.44
C GLY A 101 -3.93 13.42 -16.39
N PRO A 102 -4.48 12.91 -17.48
CA PRO A 102 -5.22 13.72 -18.43
C PRO A 102 -6.48 14.32 -17.81
N GLY A 103 -6.80 15.58 -18.19
CA GLY A 103 -8.03 16.22 -17.78
C GLY A 103 -8.16 16.53 -16.28
N GLY A 104 -7.05 16.79 -15.60
CA GLY A 104 -7.07 17.10 -14.16
C GLY A 104 -7.27 15.90 -13.26
N ARG A 105 -7.22 14.69 -13.82
CA ARG A 105 -7.32 13.45 -13.06
C ARG A 105 -6.00 13.09 -12.41
N ALA A 106 -6.06 12.21 -11.41
CA ALA A 106 -4.85 11.64 -10.82
C ALA A 106 -4.58 10.26 -11.40
N ARG A 107 -3.31 10.00 -11.66
CA ARG A 107 -2.84 8.68 -12.07
C ARG A 107 -2.09 8.05 -10.90
N VAL A 108 -2.57 6.91 -10.43
CA VAL A 108 -1.98 6.18 -9.30
C VAL A 108 -1.23 4.98 -9.83
N VAL A 109 0.03 4.84 -9.44
CA VAL A 109 0.86 3.68 -9.77
C VAL A 109 1.24 2.99 -8.47
N TRP A 110 0.91 1.71 -8.37
CA TRP A 110 1.22 0.87 -7.22
C TRP A 110 2.21 -0.20 -7.67
N ARG A 111 3.35 -0.24 -7.02
CA ARG A 111 4.37 -1.28 -7.26
C ARG A 111 4.67 -1.96 -5.93
N GLU A 112 4.77 -3.27 -5.96
CA GLU A 112 5.03 -4.02 -4.73
C GLU A 112 5.84 -5.26 -5.01
N GLU A 113 6.85 -5.50 -4.17
CA GLU A 113 7.51 -6.77 -4.02
C GLU A 113 6.97 -7.40 -2.74
N LEU A 114 6.38 -8.59 -2.86
CA LEU A 114 5.83 -9.29 -1.71
C LEU A 114 6.41 -10.69 -1.66
N ARG A 115 7.01 -11.02 -0.55
CA ARG A 115 7.63 -12.31 -0.34
C ARG A 115 7.14 -12.90 0.98
N VAL A 116 6.64 -14.13 0.94
CA VAL A 116 6.22 -14.85 2.13
C VAL A 116 7.32 -15.83 2.51
N ARG A 117 7.89 -15.65 3.69
CA ARG A 117 8.97 -16.50 4.18
C ARG A 117 8.50 -17.94 4.35
N LEU A 118 9.37 -18.89 4.00
CA LEU A 118 9.12 -20.33 4.06
C LEU A 118 8.16 -20.85 3.00
N LEU A 119 7.66 -19.99 2.13
CA LEU A 119 6.83 -20.44 1.02
C LEU A 119 7.73 -20.78 -0.17
N PRO A 120 7.64 -21.99 -0.75
CA PRO A 120 8.44 -22.39 -1.90
C PRO A 120 8.21 -21.47 -3.10
N ARG A 121 9.22 -21.34 -3.95
CA ARG A 121 9.18 -20.46 -5.12
C ARG A 121 8.06 -20.80 -6.12
N PHE A 122 7.66 -22.06 -6.20
CA PHE A 122 6.60 -22.43 -7.13
C PHE A 122 5.24 -21.80 -6.76
N PHE A 123 5.09 -21.25 -5.56
CA PHE A 123 3.90 -20.51 -5.18
C PHE A 123 3.96 -19.02 -5.59
N ASP A 124 5.08 -18.54 -6.13
CA ASP A 124 5.25 -17.11 -6.45
C ASP A 124 4.15 -16.58 -7.38
N GLY A 125 3.76 -17.37 -8.38
CA GLY A 125 2.69 -16.97 -9.29
C GLY A 125 1.33 -16.82 -8.61
N VAL A 126 1.03 -17.70 -7.65
CA VAL A 126 -0.21 -17.61 -6.86
C VAL A 126 -0.17 -16.39 -5.95
N VAL A 127 0.95 -16.16 -5.27
CA VAL A 127 1.14 -15.01 -4.39
C VAL A 127 0.98 -13.71 -5.20
N GLU A 128 1.60 -13.62 -6.36
CA GLU A 128 1.50 -12.45 -7.23
C GLU A 128 0.05 -12.18 -7.63
N ARG A 129 -0.66 -13.20 -8.12
CA ARG A 129 -2.05 -13.05 -8.57
C ARG A 129 -2.97 -12.64 -7.45
N THR A 130 -2.86 -13.30 -6.31
CA THR A 130 -3.70 -13.03 -5.14
C THR A 130 -3.43 -11.63 -4.61
N SER A 131 -2.16 -11.26 -4.48
CA SER A 131 -1.78 -9.94 -3.99
C SER A 131 -2.26 -8.84 -4.92
N ARG A 132 -2.07 -9.01 -6.22
CA ARG A 132 -2.55 -8.03 -7.21
C ARG A 132 -4.06 -7.85 -7.12
N ALA A 133 -4.81 -8.93 -6.97
CA ALA A 133 -6.27 -8.87 -6.85
C ALA A 133 -6.70 -8.17 -5.56
N VAL A 134 -6.10 -8.52 -4.43
CA VAL A 134 -6.44 -7.95 -3.12
C VAL A 134 -6.11 -6.46 -3.08
N PHE A 135 -4.88 -6.10 -3.44
CA PHE A 135 -4.46 -4.69 -3.38
C PHE A 135 -5.09 -3.84 -4.48
N GLY A 136 -5.35 -4.42 -5.64
CA GLY A 136 -6.10 -3.73 -6.70
C GLY A 136 -7.50 -3.34 -6.25
N ARG A 137 -8.20 -4.25 -5.56
CA ARG A 137 -9.51 -3.95 -4.97
C ARG A 137 -9.42 -2.94 -3.84
N ALA A 138 -8.41 -3.07 -2.99
CA ALA A 138 -8.20 -2.16 -1.89
C ALA A 138 -8.00 -0.72 -2.39
N VAL A 139 -7.14 -0.54 -3.37
CA VAL A 139 -6.89 0.77 -3.97
C VAL A 139 -8.17 1.32 -4.61
N ASN A 140 -8.91 0.51 -5.35
CA ASN A 140 -10.18 0.94 -5.94
C ASN A 140 -11.16 1.43 -4.86
N ARG A 141 -11.26 0.73 -3.74
CA ARG A 141 -12.16 1.09 -2.65
C ARG A 141 -11.71 2.35 -1.92
N LEU A 142 -10.41 2.50 -1.68
CA LEU A 142 -9.87 3.71 -1.05
C LEU A 142 -10.15 4.95 -1.90
N LEU A 143 -10.00 4.83 -3.21
CA LEU A 143 -10.16 5.95 -4.12
C LEU A 143 -11.61 6.30 -4.43
N ARG A 144 -12.55 5.37 -4.26
CA ARG A 144 -13.98 5.63 -4.49
C ARG A 144 -14.69 6.32 -3.34
N ARG A 145 -14.16 6.24 -2.14
CA ARG A 145 -14.83 6.82 -0.99
C ARG A 145 -14.78 8.33 -1.04
N ALA A 146 -15.95 8.89 -0.97
CA ALA A 146 -16.12 10.34 -0.85
C ALA A 146 -15.68 10.81 0.54
#